data_803571569922fe459b975ece3c4474b2
#
_entry.id   803571569922fe459b975ece3c4474b2
#
_cell.length_a   1.000
_cell.length_b   1.000
_cell.length_c   1.000
_cell.angle_alpha   90.00
_cell.angle_beta   90.00
_cell.angle_gamma   90.00
#
_symmetry.space_group_name_H-M   'P 1'
#
loop_
_entity.id
_entity.type
_entity.pdbx_description
1 polymer ?
#
loop_
_entity_poly.entity_id
_entity_poly.type
_entity_poly.pdbx_seq_one_letter_code
_entity_poly.pdbx_strand_id
1 'polypeptide(L)'
;MPELPRPALVVLIGPAGSGKTTWARTHFAGNEVVSADALRASVGSGEADLDASVDAFAVLDVIVAARLRRKLTTVVDTLGLDAPRRRVVVELARTAGLGCVAVVFTTALDVCRARNRTRDRPVPAPALRSQHRRTAEIDLTEHGFDRILTVDTAPEPAAPASAAPASAAAASSPRARPGLRFGLQVSAFPWGTDPRGWLRDVAVAAEQAGFAALSVMDHLLQIPQVGRAWDPIPEAYVTLGFLAGVTERIDLGPLVTPVTFRSVPLLAKMLATLDAVAPGRVFCGLGAGWFDREHAAYGLPGTAFAGDAFPPARARLDAVEETIGVLRAFWGAGTKPHGRYPETTCYPRPGPIPILVGGGGRRTLRIAATLADGCNLPSTADLDRKLTAFRAHAAAAGRPLDELRITVLDVPIVGADPDEVARLVERHRGRSKAGAYAAAHHAGTPDAHVARYRQLAEQGMDTVFVSLPNLAGPAQVDELAGIVAAFR
;
A
#
# COMPACT_ATOMS: atom_id res chain seq x y z
N MET A 1 -24.12 -16.44 -14.80
CA MET A 1 -23.42 -17.75 -14.90
C MET A 1 -24.18 -18.78 -14.11
N PRO A 2 -24.22 -20.05 -14.53
CA PRO A 2 -24.81 -21.12 -13.72
C PRO A 2 -24.02 -21.24 -12.41
N GLU A 3 -24.74 -21.29 -11.28
CA GLU A 3 -24.12 -21.46 -9.95
C GLU A 3 -23.26 -22.72 -9.92
N LEU A 4 -22.02 -22.57 -9.48
CA LEU A 4 -21.13 -23.69 -9.25
C LEU A 4 -21.46 -24.32 -7.90
N PRO A 5 -21.54 -25.66 -7.82
CA PRO A 5 -21.76 -26.31 -6.53
C PRO A 5 -20.61 -25.97 -5.56
N ARG A 6 -20.93 -25.75 -4.30
CA ARG A 6 -19.96 -25.53 -3.22
C ARG A 6 -20.36 -26.36 -2.00
N PRO A 7 -19.42 -27.13 -1.43
CA PRO A 7 -18.04 -27.34 -1.86
C PRO A 7 -17.90 -28.25 -3.08
N ALA A 8 -16.91 -27.99 -3.93
CA ALA A 8 -16.62 -28.79 -5.13
C ALA A 8 -15.14 -28.71 -5.52
N LEU A 9 -14.70 -29.69 -6.34
CA LEU A 9 -13.46 -29.57 -7.10
C LEU A 9 -13.76 -28.97 -8.47
N VAL A 10 -13.02 -27.93 -8.85
CA VAL A 10 -13.13 -27.27 -10.16
C VAL A 10 -11.81 -27.44 -10.92
N VAL A 11 -11.85 -28.01 -12.11
CA VAL A 11 -10.66 -28.24 -12.94
C VAL A 11 -10.73 -27.31 -14.15
N LEU A 12 -9.73 -26.42 -14.29
CA LEU A 12 -9.64 -25.52 -15.44
C LEU A 12 -8.91 -26.21 -16.59
N ILE A 13 -9.48 -26.13 -17.79
CA ILE A 13 -8.98 -26.78 -19.01
C ILE A 13 -8.90 -25.78 -20.15
N GLY A 14 -7.71 -25.56 -20.71
CA GLY A 14 -7.56 -24.65 -21.85
C GLY A 14 -6.12 -24.26 -22.14
N PRO A 15 -5.84 -23.65 -23.31
CA PRO A 15 -4.50 -23.28 -23.74
C PRO A 15 -3.94 -22.12 -22.92
N ALA A 16 -2.64 -21.86 -23.03
CA ALA A 16 -2.05 -20.65 -22.49
C ALA A 16 -2.68 -19.40 -23.14
N GLY A 17 -2.91 -18.36 -22.35
CA GLY A 17 -3.57 -17.13 -22.81
C GLY A 17 -5.10 -17.21 -22.93
N SER A 18 -5.73 -18.34 -22.60
CA SER A 18 -7.21 -18.48 -22.63
C SER A 18 -7.94 -17.82 -21.44
N GLY A 19 -7.23 -17.18 -20.50
CA GLY A 19 -7.83 -16.44 -19.40
C GLY A 19 -8.17 -17.26 -18.15
N LYS A 20 -7.76 -18.52 -18.04
CA LYS A 20 -8.03 -19.42 -16.90
C LYS A 20 -7.72 -18.79 -15.54
N THR A 21 -6.49 -18.35 -15.34
CA THR A 21 -6.03 -17.79 -14.07
C THR A 21 -6.77 -16.51 -13.69
N THR A 22 -7.04 -15.64 -14.68
CA THR A 22 -7.84 -14.42 -14.47
C THR A 22 -9.26 -14.79 -14.06
N TRP A 23 -9.88 -15.71 -14.77
CA TRP A 23 -11.22 -16.19 -14.45
C TRP A 23 -11.29 -16.83 -13.07
N ALA A 24 -10.31 -17.67 -12.70
CA ALA A 24 -10.25 -18.27 -11.37
C ALA A 24 -10.20 -17.21 -10.27
N ARG A 25 -9.35 -16.20 -10.43
CA ARG A 25 -9.19 -15.09 -9.46
C ARG A 25 -10.44 -14.21 -9.33
N THR A 26 -11.25 -14.12 -10.38
CA THR A 26 -12.50 -13.35 -10.36
C THR A 26 -13.64 -14.09 -9.64
N HIS A 27 -13.62 -15.43 -9.64
CA HIS A 27 -14.75 -16.24 -9.18
C HIS A 27 -14.48 -17.00 -7.87
N PHE A 28 -13.22 -17.08 -7.43
CA PHE A 28 -12.80 -17.84 -6.26
C PHE A 28 -11.81 -17.03 -5.42
N ALA A 29 -11.82 -17.29 -4.11
CA ALA A 29 -10.83 -16.74 -3.21
C ALA A 29 -9.43 -17.30 -3.52
N GLY A 30 -8.37 -16.51 -3.31
CA GLY A 30 -7.01 -16.90 -3.65
C GLY A 30 -6.57 -18.22 -3.00
N ASN A 31 -7.06 -18.52 -1.80
CA ASN A 31 -6.78 -19.76 -1.08
C ASN A 31 -7.60 -20.97 -1.60
N GLU A 32 -8.57 -20.78 -2.49
CA GLU A 32 -9.30 -21.85 -3.17
C GLU A 32 -8.57 -22.32 -4.43
N VAL A 33 -7.66 -21.52 -4.98
CA VAL A 33 -6.97 -21.80 -6.25
C VAL A 33 -5.60 -22.44 -6.02
N VAL A 34 -5.39 -23.61 -6.58
CA VAL A 34 -4.12 -24.36 -6.57
C VAL A 34 -3.55 -24.32 -7.98
N SER A 35 -2.51 -23.50 -8.20
CA SER A 35 -1.89 -23.29 -9.50
C SER A 35 -0.59 -24.08 -9.64
N ALA A 36 -0.46 -24.88 -10.72
CA ALA A 36 0.77 -25.59 -11.01
C ALA A 36 1.96 -24.65 -11.29
N ASP A 37 1.70 -23.48 -11.89
CA ASP A 37 2.74 -22.49 -12.16
C ASP A 37 3.29 -21.92 -10.85
N ALA A 38 2.41 -21.52 -9.91
CA ALA A 38 2.82 -21.07 -8.58
C ALA A 38 3.56 -22.15 -7.79
N LEU A 39 3.15 -23.40 -7.91
CA LEU A 39 3.85 -24.52 -7.26
C LEU A 39 5.23 -24.79 -7.87
N ARG A 40 5.40 -24.62 -9.19
CA ARG A 40 6.74 -24.68 -9.80
C ARG A 40 7.67 -23.60 -9.21
N ALA A 41 7.16 -22.41 -8.98
CA ALA A 41 7.93 -21.37 -8.31
C ALA A 41 8.29 -21.73 -6.86
N SER A 42 7.46 -22.55 -6.20
CA SER A 42 7.70 -22.94 -4.79
C SER A 42 8.71 -24.08 -4.63
N VAL A 43 8.81 -24.98 -5.61
CA VAL A 43 9.68 -26.18 -5.54
C VAL A 43 10.89 -26.10 -6.46
N GLY A 44 10.92 -25.14 -7.38
CA GLY A 44 12.00 -24.90 -8.33
C GLY A 44 12.48 -23.45 -8.32
N SER A 45 13.18 -23.05 -9.38
CA SER A 45 13.75 -21.72 -9.52
C SER A 45 12.76 -20.64 -9.95
N GLY A 46 11.49 -20.98 -10.24
CA GLY A 46 10.43 -20.05 -10.64
C GLY A 46 9.30 -20.71 -11.41
N GLU A 47 8.23 -19.96 -11.72
CA GLU A 47 7.06 -20.47 -12.49
C GLU A 47 7.43 -21.05 -13.85
N ALA A 48 8.57 -20.63 -14.40
CA ALA A 48 9.10 -21.04 -15.69
C ALA A 48 10.00 -22.28 -15.63
N ASP A 49 10.29 -22.79 -14.45
CA ASP A 49 11.12 -23.98 -14.25
C ASP A 49 10.35 -25.24 -14.62
N LEU A 50 10.48 -25.65 -15.90
CA LEU A 50 9.76 -26.82 -16.40
C LEU A 50 10.32 -28.14 -15.83
N ASP A 51 11.56 -28.16 -15.37
CA ASP A 51 12.19 -29.34 -14.77
C ASP A 51 11.58 -29.62 -13.39
N ALA A 52 11.15 -28.58 -12.69
CA ALA A 52 10.42 -28.70 -11.42
C ALA A 52 8.95 -29.13 -11.58
N SER A 53 8.46 -29.39 -12.82
CA SER A 53 7.04 -29.68 -13.04
C SER A 53 6.58 -30.98 -12.37
N VAL A 54 7.43 -31.99 -12.29
CA VAL A 54 7.12 -33.28 -11.64
C VAL A 54 6.84 -33.05 -10.14
N ASP A 55 7.73 -32.32 -9.48
CA ASP A 55 7.63 -32.03 -8.05
C ASP A 55 6.44 -31.08 -7.76
N ALA A 56 6.25 -30.06 -8.59
CA ALA A 56 5.11 -29.16 -8.50
C ALA A 56 3.77 -29.90 -8.59
N PHE A 57 3.69 -30.87 -9.46
CA PHE A 57 2.49 -31.69 -9.57
C PHE A 57 2.31 -32.67 -8.40
N ALA A 58 3.38 -33.21 -7.84
CA ALA A 58 3.31 -34.02 -6.61
C ALA A 58 2.77 -33.20 -5.43
N VAL A 59 3.27 -31.98 -5.26
CA VAL A 59 2.77 -31.05 -4.25
C VAL A 59 1.32 -30.64 -4.50
N LEU A 60 0.94 -30.40 -5.77
CA LEU A 60 -0.45 -30.11 -6.15
C LEU A 60 -1.39 -31.22 -5.68
N ASP A 61 -1.05 -32.48 -5.94
CA ASP A 61 -1.87 -33.63 -5.57
C ASP A 61 -2.08 -33.74 -4.04
N VAL A 62 -1.01 -33.48 -3.27
CA VAL A 62 -1.07 -33.46 -1.79
C VAL A 62 -1.99 -32.36 -1.31
N ILE A 63 -1.87 -31.14 -1.85
CA ILE A 63 -2.70 -29.99 -1.46
C ILE A 63 -4.17 -30.26 -1.82
N VAL A 64 -4.44 -30.69 -3.06
CA VAL A 64 -5.81 -31.00 -3.51
C VAL A 64 -6.43 -32.07 -2.63
N ALA A 65 -5.75 -33.18 -2.39
CA ALA A 65 -6.26 -34.25 -1.53
C ALA A 65 -6.53 -33.76 -0.09
N ALA A 66 -5.63 -32.95 0.48
CA ALA A 66 -5.81 -32.40 1.83
C ALA A 66 -7.04 -31.48 1.93
N ARG A 67 -7.25 -30.62 0.91
CA ARG A 67 -8.39 -29.70 0.86
C ARG A 67 -9.71 -30.45 0.66
N LEU A 68 -9.75 -31.44 -0.21
CA LEU A 68 -10.95 -32.23 -0.47
C LEU A 68 -11.37 -33.05 0.75
N ARG A 69 -10.43 -33.64 1.50
CA ARG A 69 -10.72 -34.31 2.79
C ARG A 69 -11.41 -33.37 3.80
N ARG A 70 -11.07 -32.07 3.74
CA ARG A 70 -11.68 -31.04 4.59
C ARG A 70 -12.98 -30.45 4.02
N LYS A 71 -13.48 -31.01 2.92
CA LYS A 71 -14.67 -30.50 2.22
C LYS A 71 -14.56 -29.03 1.80
N LEU A 72 -13.38 -28.61 1.32
CA LEU A 72 -13.13 -27.24 0.88
C LEU A 72 -13.22 -27.17 -0.64
N THR A 73 -13.91 -26.14 -1.15
CA THR A 73 -13.88 -25.81 -2.59
C THR A 73 -12.43 -25.65 -3.03
N THR A 74 -12.07 -26.31 -4.13
CA THR A 74 -10.70 -26.31 -4.65
C THR A 74 -10.71 -26.16 -6.15
N VAL A 75 -9.94 -25.19 -6.66
CA VAL A 75 -9.78 -24.94 -8.10
C VAL A 75 -8.37 -25.36 -8.50
N VAL A 76 -8.28 -26.24 -9.48
CA VAL A 76 -7.01 -26.72 -10.08
C VAL A 76 -6.72 -25.90 -11.33
N ASP A 77 -5.77 -24.95 -11.21
CA ASP A 77 -5.35 -24.09 -12.32
C ASP A 77 -4.09 -24.68 -12.99
N THR A 78 -4.34 -25.44 -14.06
CA THR A 78 -3.32 -26.04 -14.92
C THR A 78 -3.74 -25.89 -16.38
N LEU A 79 -2.98 -26.47 -17.32
CA LEU A 79 -3.48 -26.60 -18.71
C LEU A 79 -4.67 -27.56 -18.80
N GLY A 80 -4.77 -28.54 -17.91
CA GLY A 80 -5.83 -29.52 -17.86
C GLY A 80 -5.88 -30.48 -19.08
N LEU A 81 -4.82 -30.54 -19.91
CA LEU A 81 -4.80 -31.27 -21.16
C LEU A 81 -4.31 -32.74 -21.03
N ASP A 82 -3.83 -33.11 -19.86
CA ASP A 82 -3.37 -34.47 -19.56
C ASP A 82 -4.51 -35.32 -19.03
N ALA A 83 -4.93 -36.34 -19.82
CA ALA A 83 -6.04 -37.22 -19.48
C ALA A 83 -5.79 -38.09 -18.23
N PRO A 84 -4.63 -38.74 -18.05
CA PRO A 84 -4.30 -39.45 -16.81
C PRO A 84 -4.48 -38.58 -15.56
N ARG A 85 -3.97 -37.37 -15.62
CA ARG A 85 -4.08 -36.43 -14.49
C ARG A 85 -5.51 -36.02 -14.18
N ARG A 86 -6.33 -35.76 -15.19
CA ARG A 86 -7.75 -35.45 -14.96
C ARG A 86 -8.46 -36.57 -14.22
N ARG A 87 -8.16 -37.84 -14.57
CA ARG A 87 -8.75 -39.02 -13.90
C ARG A 87 -8.35 -39.05 -12.42
N VAL A 88 -7.09 -38.78 -12.10
CA VAL A 88 -6.59 -38.73 -10.70
C VAL A 88 -7.36 -37.71 -9.90
N VAL A 89 -7.51 -36.46 -10.37
CA VAL A 89 -8.21 -35.41 -9.60
C VAL A 89 -9.71 -35.68 -9.48
N VAL A 90 -10.34 -36.26 -10.48
CA VAL A 90 -11.75 -36.71 -10.42
C VAL A 90 -11.93 -37.80 -9.39
N GLU A 91 -11.02 -38.78 -9.33
CA GLU A 91 -11.07 -39.85 -8.34
C GLU A 91 -10.84 -39.34 -6.91
N LEU A 92 -9.96 -38.36 -6.72
CA LEU A 92 -9.79 -37.67 -5.42
C LEU A 92 -11.09 -36.97 -4.98
N ALA A 93 -11.80 -36.30 -5.90
CA ALA A 93 -13.08 -35.67 -5.59
C ALA A 93 -14.15 -36.72 -5.22
N ARG A 94 -14.24 -37.81 -5.99
CA ARG A 94 -15.18 -38.93 -5.73
C ARG A 94 -14.92 -39.58 -4.37
N THR A 95 -13.66 -39.89 -4.07
CA THR A 95 -13.24 -40.46 -2.77
C THR A 95 -13.59 -39.50 -1.62
N ALA A 96 -13.49 -38.20 -1.85
CA ALA A 96 -13.89 -37.20 -0.88
C ALA A 96 -15.42 -36.96 -0.84
N GLY A 97 -16.22 -37.58 -1.70
CA GLY A 97 -17.67 -37.36 -1.80
C GLY A 97 -18.01 -35.90 -2.15
N LEU A 98 -17.26 -35.30 -3.05
CA LEU A 98 -17.46 -33.95 -3.55
C LEU A 98 -17.71 -33.97 -5.06
N GLY A 99 -18.56 -33.05 -5.55
CA GLY A 99 -18.77 -32.84 -6.97
C GLY A 99 -17.49 -32.35 -7.67
N CYS A 100 -17.27 -32.81 -8.91
CA CYS A 100 -16.14 -32.42 -9.76
C CYS A 100 -16.63 -31.74 -11.03
N VAL A 101 -16.21 -30.48 -11.23
CA VAL A 101 -16.64 -29.65 -12.35
C VAL A 101 -15.45 -29.35 -13.27
N ALA A 102 -15.58 -29.64 -14.57
CA ALA A 102 -14.64 -29.15 -15.58
C ALA A 102 -15.08 -27.77 -16.11
N VAL A 103 -14.13 -26.84 -16.20
CA VAL A 103 -14.34 -25.53 -16.86
C VAL A 103 -13.42 -25.46 -18.08
N VAL A 104 -13.99 -25.55 -19.26
CA VAL A 104 -13.28 -25.58 -20.54
C VAL A 104 -13.28 -24.19 -21.16
N PHE A 105 -12.10 -23.69 -21.46
CA PHE A 105 -11.91 -22.38 -22.07
C PHE A 105 -11.79 -22.49 -23.58
N THR A 106 -12.80 -21.96 -24.28
CA THR A 106 -12.91 -22.02 -25.76
C THR A 106 -12.44 -20.75 -26.47
N THR A 107 -11.73 -19.89 -25.72
CA THR A 107 -11.18 -18.63 -26.26
C THR A 107 -10.44 -18.82 -27.57
N ALA A 108 -10.76 -18.00 -28.56
CA ALA A 108 -10.20 -18.09 -29.91
C ALA A 108 -8.67 -18.02 -29.94
N LEU A 109 -8.04 -18.70 -30.88
CA LEU A 109 -6.58 -18.84 -30.95
C LEU A 109 -5.85 -17.52 -31.16
N ASP A 110 -6.42 -16.59 -31.91
CA ASP A 110 -5.87 -15.24 -32.14
C ASP A 110 -5.86 -14.41 -30.86
N VAL A 111 -6.91 -14.48 -30.04
CA VAL A 111 -6.98 -13.87 -28.70
C VAL A 111 -5.93 -14.49 -27.78
N CYS A 112 -5.83 -15.83 -27.77
CA CYS A 112 -4.80 -16.53 -27.00
C CYS A 112 -3.39 -16.11 -27.44
N ARG A 113 -3.14 -15.95 -28.75
CA ARG A 113 -1.86 -15.46 -29.30
C ARG A 113 -1.56 -14.02 -28.91
N ALA A 114 -2.55 -13.12 -28.97
CA ALA A 114 -2.39 -11.74 -28.57
C ALA A 114 -1.98 -11.64 -27.10
N ARG A 115 -2.70 -12.33 -26.21
CA ARG A 115 -2.39 -12.37 -24.77
C ARG A 115 -1.07 -13.09 -24.47
N ASN A 116 -0.70 -14.10 -25.26
CA ASN A 116 0.55 -14.81 -25.07
C ASN A 116 1.77 -13.95 -25.42
N ARG A 117 1.65 -13.00 -26.37
CA ARG A 117 2.74 -12.06 -26.72
C ARG A 117 3.08 -11.07 -25.61
N THR A 118 2.13 -10.75 -24.75
CA THR A 118 2.31 -9.81 -23.63
C THR A 118 2.78 -10.49 -22.34
N ARG A 119 3.02 -11.81 -22.36
CA ARG A 119 3.55 -12.55 -21.22
C ARG A 119 5.06 -12.34 -21.11
N ASP A 120 5.58 -12.27 -19.91
CA ASP A 120 7.02 -12.18 -19.65
C ASP A 120 7.80 -13.34 -20.34
N ARG A 121 7.16 -14.50 -20.46
CA ARG A 121 7.69 -15.66 -21.20
C ARG A 121 6.61 -16.26 -22.10
N PRO A 122 6.57 -15.88 -23.38
CA PRO A 122 5.61 -16.40 -24.31
C PRO A 122 5.81 -17.90 -24.58
N VAL A 123 4.72 -18.66 -24.56
CA VAL A 123 4.72 -20.06 -25.02
C VAL A 123 5.02 -20.08 -26.53
N PRO A 124 5.93 -20.93 -27.02
CA PRO A 124 6.22 -21.02 -28.44
C PRO A 124 4.95 -21.23 -29.30
N ALA A 125 4.85 -20.55 -30.43
CA ALA A 125 3.66 -20.56 -31.26
C ALA A 125 3.20 -21.97 -31.73
N PRO A 126 4.08 -22.93 -32.01
CA PRO A 126 3.67 -24.31 -32.31
C PRO A 126 3.03 -25.00 -31.09
N ALA A 127 3.60 -24.81 -29.90
CA ALA A 127 3.07 -25.39 -28.66
C ALA A 127 1.69 -24.80 -28.32
N LEU A 128 1.52 -23.47 -28.45
CA LEU A 128 0.24 -22.82 -28.24
C LEU A 128 -0.85 -23.33 -29.22
N ARG A 129 -0.52 -23.50 -30.49
CA ARG A 129 -1.43 -24.10 -31.49
C ARG A 129 -1.82 -25.53 -31.10
N SER A 130 -0.85 -26.33 -30.67
CA SER A 130 -1.09 -27.70 -30.21
C SER A 130 -2.01 -27.74 -28.99
N GLN A 131 -1.77 -26.87 -28.00
CA GLN A 131 -2.64 -26.75 -26.82
C GLN A 131 -4.06 -26.37 -27.21
N HIS A 132 -4.22 -25.38 -28.09
CA HIS A 132 -5.55 -24.94 -28.57
C HIS A 132 -6.31 -26.05 -29.30
N ARG A 133 -5.67 -26.76 -30.24
CA ARG A 133 -6.26 -27.90 -30.96
C ARG A 133 -6.67 -29.00 -29.98
N ARG A 134 -5.79 -29.41 -29.06
CA ARG A 134 -6.08 -30.42 -28.03
C ARG A 134 -7.24 -30.02 -27.12
N THR A 135 -7.41 -28.74 -26.85
CA THR A 135 -8.57 -28.24 -26.06
C THR A 135 -9.87 -28.39 -26.88
N ALA A 136 -9.84 -28.09 -28.18
CA ALA A 136 -11.01 -28.18 -29.04
C ALA A 136 -11.44 -29.64 -29.30
N GLU A 137 -10.47 -30.57 -29.34
CA GLU A 137 -10.69 -32.00 -29.58
C GLU A 137 -10.91 -32.82 -28.29
N ILE A 138 -10.95 -32.15 -27.10
CA ILE A 138 -11.01 -32.87 -25.83
C ILE A 138 -12.41 -33.46 -25.58
N ASP A 139 -12.49 -34.77 -25.44
CA ASP A 139 -13.69 -35.44 -24.97
C ASP A 139 -13.58 -35.65 -23.44
N LEU A 140 -14.51 -35.10 -22.70
CA LEU A 140 -14.58 -35.18 -21.23
C LEU A 140 -15.69 -36.11 -20.73
N THR A 141 -16.49 -36.67 -21.61
CA THR A 141 -17.64 -37.52 -21.25
C THR A 141 -17.23 -38.78 -20.50
N GLU A 142 -16.07 -39.37 -20.84
CA GLU A 142 -15.53 -40.55 -20.17
C GLU A 142 -14.67 -40.28 -18.95
N HIS A 143 -14.45 -39.00 -18.57
CA HIS A 143 -13.54 -38.64 -17.47
C HIS A 143 -14.22 -38.58 -16.11
N GLY A 144 -15.55 -38.70 -16.05
CA GLY A 144 -16.32 -38.77 -14.81
C GLY A 144 -16.51 -37.43 -14.09
N PHE A 145 -16.47 -36.31 -14.83
CA PHE A 145 -16.91 -35.01 -14.31
C PHE A 145 -18.43 -34.98 -14.13
N ASP A 146 -18.90 -34.47 -13.00
CA ASP A 146 -20.34 -34.31 -12.74
C ASP A 146 -20.96 -33.20 -13.58
N ARG A 147 -20.13 -32.22 -13.97
CA ARG A 147 -20.55 -31.08 -14.80
C ARG A 147 -19.41 -30.56 -15.64
N ILE A 148 -19.74 -30.18 -16.88
CA ILE A 148 -18.82 -29.50 -17.80
C ILE A 148 -19.38 -28.13 -18.13
N LEU A 149 -18.59 -27.08 -17.92
CA LEU A 149 -18.92 -25.70 -18.27
C LEU A 149 -17.96 -25.21 -19.35
N THR A 150 -18.48 -24.48 -20.32
CA THR A 150 -17.68 -23.82 -21.35
C THR A 150 -17.63 -22.32 -21.10
N VAL A 151 -16.44 -21.74 -21.17
CA VAL A 151 -16.20 -20.31 -20.96
C VAL A 151 -15.42 -19.76 -22.14
N ASP A 152 -15.97 -18.76 -22.80
CA ASP A 152 -15.23 -17.90 -23.73
C ASP A 152 -14.87 -16.58 -23.02
N THR A 153 -13.58 -16.27 -23.01
CA THR A 153 -13.05 -15.02 -22.42
C THR A 153 -12.68 -13.99 -23.49
N ALA A 154 -13.09 -14.21 -24.75
CA ALA A 154 -12.95 -13.18 -25.77
C ALA A 154 -13.75 -11.95 -25.35
N PRO A 155 -13.25 -10.70 -25.56
CA PRO A 155 -14.09 -9.52 -25.39
C PRO A 155 -15.30 -9.65 -26.35
N GLU A 156 -16.51 -9.36 -25.84
CA GLU A 156 -17.68 -9.24 -26.71
C GLU A 156 -17.35 -8.29 -27.88
N PRO A 157 -17.82 -8.61 -29.13
CA PRO A 157 -17.64 -7.66 -30.23
C PRO A 157 -18.31 -6.34 -29.83
N ALA A 158 -17.47 -5.30 -29.75
CA ALA A 158 -17.92 -3.97 -29.40
C ALA A 158 -19.09 -3.57 -30.29
N ALA A 159 -20.22 -3.18 -29.68
CA ALA A 159 -21.19 -2.37 -30.33
C ALA A 159 -20.49 -1.13 -30.93
N PRO A 160 -20.90 -0.60 -32.11
CA PRO A 160 -20.17 0.43 -32.81
C PRO A 160 -19.84 1.60 -31.88
N ALA A 161 -18.59 1.89 -31.80
CA ALA A 161 -17.97 2.82 -30.88
C ALA A 161 -18.66 4.21 -30.93
N SER A 162 -19.39 4.54 -29.89
CA SER A 162 -19.27 5.85 -29.28
C SER A 162 -17.86 5.87 -28.68
N ALA A 163 -17.04 6.81 -29.09
CA ALA A 163 -15.63 6.89 -28.80
C ALA A 163 -15.37 6.71 -27.30
N ALA A 164 -14.82 5.55 -26.92
CA ALA A 164 -14.18 5.39 -25.64
C ALA A 164 -12.82 6.06 -25.72
N PRO A 165 -12.46 6.92 -24.79
CA PRO A 165 -11.14 7.52 -24.76
C PRO A 165 -10.11 6.40 -24.56
N ALA A 166 -9.04 6.49 -25.35
CA ALA A 166 -7.81 5.72 -25.16
C ALA A 166 -7.50 5.66 -23.66
N SER A 167 -7.10 4.46 -23.19
CA SER A 167 -6.41 4.32 -21.90
C SER A 167 -5.10 5.09 -22.01
N ALA A 168 -5.20 6.40 -21.89
CA ALA A 168 -4.16 7.20 -21.31
C ALA A 168 -3.94 6.65 -19.90
N ALA A 169 -2.72 6.47 -19.49
CA ALA A 169 -2.36 6.52 -18.09
C ALA A 169 -3.26 7.58 -17.46
N ALA A 170 -4.03 7.20 -16.42
CA ALA A 170 -4.99 8.08 -15.83
C ALA A 170 -4.30 9.40 -15.45
N ALA A 171 -4.30 10.34 -16.37
CA ALA A 171 -4.20 11.72 -16.05
C ALA A 171 -5.46 11.99 -15.24
N SER A 172 -5.29 12.04 -13.94
CA SER A 172 -6.31 12.51 -13.03
C SER A 172 -6.80 13.82 -13.60
N SER A 173 -8.08 13.85 -13.97
CA SER A 173 -8.77 15.12 -14.20
C SER A 173 -8.35 16.08 -13.10
N PRO A 174 -8.12 17.40 -13.38
CA PRO A 174 -7.76 18.33 -12.34
C PRO A 174 -8.78 18.20 -11.23
N ARG A 175 -8.35 17.61 -10.11
CA ARG A 175 -9.20 17.48 -8.92
C ARG A 175 -9.52 18.90 -8.51
N ALA A 176 -10.80 19.29 -8.58
CA ALA A 176 -11.24 20.41 -7.78
C ALA A 176 -10.65 20.18 -6.39
N ARG A 177 -9.77 21.08 -5.91
CA ARG A 177 -9.09 20.89 -4.63
C ARG A 177 -10.18 20.71 -3.57
N PRO A 178 -10.31 19.53 -2.93
CA PRO A 178 -11.20 19.40 -1.81
C PRO A 178 -10.77 20.42 -0.76
N GLY A 179 -11.67 20.87 0.10
CA GLY A 179 -11.33 21.75 1.21
C GLY A 179 -10.15 21.18 2.02
N LEU A 180 -9.50 22.03 2.80
CA LEU A 180 -8.37 21.62 3.66
C LEU A 180 -8.76 20.40 4.50
N ARG A 181 -7.95 19.35 4.44
CA ARG A 181 -8.13 18.12 5.22
C ARG A 181 -7.27 18.14 6.47
N PHE A 182 -7.64 17.37 7.48
CA PHE A 182 -6.89 17.21 8.71
C PHE A 182 -6.38 15.78 8.86
N GLY A 183 -5.13 15.63 9.28
CA GLY A 183 -4.54 14.39 9.76
C GLY A 183 -4.20 14.53 11.24
N LEU A 184 -4.36 13.47 12.02
CA LEU A 184 -3.81 13.40 13.37
C LEU A 184 -2.43 12.75 13.30
N GLN A 185 -1.39 13.38 13.83
CA GLN A 185 -0.10 12.74 14.06
C GLN A 185 0.09 12.39 15.51
N VAL A 186 0.21 11.11 15.81
CA VAL A 186 0.52 10.61 17.15
C VAL A 186 2.04 10.56 17.33
N SER A 187 2.57 11.42 18.19
CA SER A 187 4.01 11.52 18.47
C SER A 187 4.37 11.15 19.92
N ALA A 188 3.41 11.18 20.84
CA ALA A 188 3.54 10.73 22.21
C ALA A 188 2.52 9.64 22.52
N PHE A 189 2.87 8.70 23.39
CA PHE A 189 2.09 7.50 23.68
C PHE A 189 1.89 7.31 25.19
N PRO A 190 1.09 8.15 25.85
CA PRO A 190 0.85 8.07 27.29
C PRO A 190 -0.22 7.03 27.64
N TRP A 191 -0.11 5.83 27.10
CA TRP A 191 -1.11 4.76 27.16
C TRP A 191 -1.21 4.00 28.48
N GLY A 192 -0.39 4.32 29.48
CA GLY A 192 -0.43 3.67 30.78
C GLY A 192 -0.24 2.16 30.70
N THR A 193 -1.19 1.40 31.26
CA THR A 193 -1.17 -0.06 31.30
C THR A 193 -1.98 -0.72 30.16
N ASP A 194 -2.71 0.05 29.35
CA ASP A 194 -3.51 -0.46 28.23
C ASP A 194 -3.13 0.20 26.89
N PRO A 195 -1.99 -0.17 26.30
CA PRO A 195 -1.58 0.38 25.00
C PRO A 195 -2.60 0.09 23.87
N ARG A 196 -3.20 -1.10 23.90
CA ARG A 196 -4.16 -1.53 22.88
C ARG A 196 -5.43 -0.69 22.90
N GLY A 197 -6.02 -0.52 24.09
CA GLY A 197 -7.23 0.28 24.29
C GLY A 197 -6.97 1.73 23.91
N TRP A 198 -5.89 2.31 24.41
CA TRP A 198 -5.51 3.68 24.12
C TRP A 198 -5.34 3.96 22.62
N LEU A 199 -4.59 3.12 21.90
CA LEU A 199 -4.38 3.25 20.45
C LEU A 199 -5.70 3.14 19.68
N ARG A 200 -6.55 2.16 20.03
CA ARG A 200 -7.86 1.98 19.40
C ARG A 200 -8.74 3.22 19.63
N ASP A 201 -8.85 3.69 20.87
CA ASP A 201 -9.77 4.76 21.25
C ASP A 201 -9.37 6.11 20.62
N VAL A 202 -8.06 6.41 20.57
CA VAL A 202 -7.53 7.59 19.86
C VAL A 202 -7.81 7.49 18.35
N ALA A 203 -7.61 6.33 17.74
CA ALA A 203 -7.84 6.15 16.31
C ALA A 203 -9.32 6.27 15.94
N VAL A 204 -10.21 5.66 16.73
CA VAL A 204 -11.66 5.74 16.54
C VAL A 204 -12.15 7.17 16.74
N ALA A 205 -11.68 7.87 17.77
CA ALA A 205 -12.01 9.28 18.00
C ALA A 205 -11.58 10.15 16.82
N ALA A 206 -10.36 9.95 16.28
CA ALA A 206 -9.88 10.68 15.12
C ALA A 206 -10.79 10.45 13.89
N GLU A 207 -11.17 9.21 13.62
CA GLU A 207 -12.07 8.88 12.52
C GLU A 207 -13.47 9.49 12.71
N GLN A 208 -13.99 9.46 13.92
CA GLN A 208 -15.30 10.04 14.28
C GLN A 208 -15.28 11.57 14.23
N ALA A 209 -14.22 12.20 14.71
CA ALA A 209 -14.02 13.65 14.62
C ALA A 209 -13.81 14.13 13.18
N GLY A 210 -13.59 13.18 12.22
CA GLY A 210 -13.50 13.41 10.79
C GLY A 210 -12.12 13.78 10.29
N PHE A 211 -11.11 13.39 11.00
CA PHE A 211 -9.77 13.40 10.45
C PHE A 211 -9.69 12.51 9.21
N ALA A 212 -9.04 13.00 8.18
CA ALA A 212 -8.86 12.28 6.93
C ALA A 212 -7.64 11.33 6.96
N ALA A 213 -6.70 11.56 7.88
CA ALA A 213 -5.51 10.74 8.02
C ALA A 213 -5.11 10.58 9.50
N LEU A 214 -4.47 9.44 9.81
CA LEU A 214 -3.81 9.17 11.08
C LEU A 214 -2.39 8.71 10.79
N SER A 215 -1.42 9.34 11.41
CA SER A 215 0.00 9.04 11.24
C SER A 215 0.70 8.82 12.57
N VAL A 216 1.78 8.06 12.53
CA VAL A 216 2.71 7.89 13.65
C VAL A 216 4.12 8.30 13.22
N MET A 217 4.96 8.71 14.17
CA MET A 217 6.38 8.90 13.91
C MET A 217 7.05 7.53 13.74
N ASP A 218 8.01 7.44 12.82
CA ASP A 218 8.87 6.26 12.69
C ASP A 218 10.24 6.56 13.34
N HIS A 219 10.25 6.49 14.67
CA HIS A 219 11.43 6.57 15.52
C HIS A 219 11.52 5.33 16.41
N LEU A 220 12.73 4.99 16.83
CA LEU A 220 13.01 3.85 17.72
C LEU A 220 13.28 4.28 19.17
N LEU A 221 13.64 5.55 19.35
CA LEU A 221 13.74 6.24 20.62
C LEU A 221 12.93 7.51 20.58
N GLN A 222 12.32 7.89 21.70
CA GLN A 222 11.59 9.14 21.73
C GLN A 222 12.53 10.34 21.52
N ILE A 223 12.09 11.27 20.69
CA ILE A 223 12.88 12.44 20.31
C ILE A 223 12.80 13.55 21.35
N PRO A 224 13.86 14.33 21.54
CA PRO A 224 13.92 15.36 22.58
C PRO A 224 12.85 16.47 22.46
N GLN A 225 12.30 16.66 21.25
CA GLN A 225 11.24 17.64 20.98
C GLN A 225 9.86 17.19 21.52
N VAL A 226 9.69 15.89 21.77
CA VAL A 226 8.43 15.31 22.26
C VAL A 226 8.54 14.84 23.70
N GLY A 227 9.63 14.15 24.03
CA GLY A 227 9.77 13.57 25.36
C GLY A 227 11.19 13.09 25.66
N ARG A 228 11.30 12.17 26.62
CA ARG A 228 12.59 11.58 27.02
C ARG A 228 12.85 10.33 26.20
N ALA A 229 14.10 10.00 25.97
CA ALA A 229 14.51 8.84 25.15
C ALA A 229 13.91 7.50 25.60
N TRP A 230 13.48 7.37 26.85
CA TRP A 230 12.85 6.17 27.42
C TRP A 230 11.32 6.26 27.54
N ASP A 231 10.73 7.37 27.11
CA ASP A 231 9.27 7.43 27.01
C ASP A 231 8.80 6.48 25.88
N PRO A 232 7.66 5.82 26.04
CA PRO A 232 7.19 4.83 25.07
C PRO A 232 7.07 5.40 23.66
N ILE A 233 7.61 4.67 22.70
CA ILE A 233 7.36 4.87 21.28
C ILE A 233 7.30 3.49 20.60
N PRO A 234 6.14 3.11 20.00
CA PRO A 234 6.01 1.81 19.36
C PRO A 234 6.63 1.82 17.96
N GLU A 235 6.96 0.63 17.46
CA GLU A 235 7.40 0.48 16.07
C GLU A 235 6.27 0.88 15.11
N ALA A 236 6.59 1.73 14.14
CA ALA A 236 5.59 2.44 13.34
C ALA A 236 4.71 1.51 12.51
N TYR A 237 5.28 0.54 11.81
CA TYR A 237 4.51 -0.32 10.90
C TYR A 237 3.69 -1.39 11.61
N VAL A 238 4.16 -1.88 12.75
CA VAL A 238 3.36 -2.75 13.63
C VAL A 238 2.15 -1.97 14.15
N THR A 239 2.37 -0.72 14.56
CA THR A 239 1.30 0.17 15.02
C THR A 239 0.30 0.49 13.90
N LEU A 240 0.78 0.86 12.71
CA LEU A 240 -0.08 1.13 11.55
C LEU A 240 -0.89 -0.11 11.15
N GLY A 241 -0.32 -1.31 11.23
CA GLY A 241 -1.05 -2.56 10.99
C GLY A 241 -2.18 -2.78 12.00
N PHE A 242 -1.95 -2.47 13.29
CA PHE A 242 -3.01 -2.49 14.30
C PHE A 242 -4.08 -1.44 14.02
N LEU A 243 -3.69 -0.20 13.70
CA LEU A 243 -4.61 0.89 13.37
C LEU A 243 -5.46 0.58 12.13
N ALA A 244 -4.90 -0.10 11.13
CA ALA A 244 -5.64 -0.56 9.96
C ALA A 244 -6.77 -1.53 10.31
N GLY A 245 -6.58 -2.34 11.35
CA GLY A 245 -7.59 -3.30 11.82
C GLY A 245 -8.69 -2.71 12.71
N VAL A 246 -8.53 -1.47 13.20
CA VAL A 246 -9.50 -0.81 14.09
C VAL A 246 -10.13 0.45 13.49
N THR A 247 -9.77 0.81 12.24
CA THR A 247 -10.32 1.95 11.50
C THR A 247 -10.82 1.51 10.12
N GLU A 248 -11.75 2.24 9.53
CA GLU A 248 -12.40 1.85 8.27
C GLU A 248 -12.13 2.82 7.11
N ARG A 249 -11.98 4.12 7.37
CA ARG A 249 -11.97 5.17 6.35
C ARG A 249 -10.73 6.04 6.35
N ILE A 250 -10.12 6.25 7.53
CA ILE A 250 -9.00 7.18 7.72
C ILE A 250 -7.73 6.67 7.00
N ASP A 251 -7.05 7.56 6.30
CA ASP A 251 -5.76 7.25 5.65
C ASP A 251 -4.69 6.99 6.71
N LEU A 252 -3.81 6.02 6.46
CA LEU A 252 -2.78 5.58 7.40
C LEU A 252 -1.38 5.65 6.79
N GLY A 253 -0.42 6.14 7.53
CA GLY A 253 0.97 6.13 7.08
C GLY A 253 1.95 6.70 8.09
N PRO A 254 3.26 6.43 7.94
CA PRO A 254 4.27 7.06 8.78
C PRO A 254 4.47 8.52 8.36
N LEU A 255 4.75 9.38 9.32
CA LEU A 255 5.14 10.76 9.04
C LEU A 255 6.35 11.15 9.89
N VAL A 256 7.57 10.84 9.43
CA VAL A 256 7.96 10.15 8.19
C VAL A 256 8.91 9.00 8.48
N THR A 257 8.94 7.97 7.61
CA THR A 257 9.93 6.87 7.65
C THR A 257 11.31 7.38 7.21
N PRO A 258 12.37 7.20 8.01
CA PRO A 258 13.74 7.47 7.57
C PRO A 258 14.23 6.41 6.58
N VAL A 259 14.87 6.83 5.49
CA VAL A 259 15.49 5.91 4.51
C VAL A 259 16.62 5.07 5.09
N THR A 260 17.07 5.40 6.29
CA THR A 260 18.18 4.75 6.99
C THR A 260 17.78 3.57 7.87
N PHE A 261 16.49 3.32 8.10
CA PHE A 261 16.04 2.29 9.04
C PHE A 261 15.88 0.91 8.41
N ARG A 262 15.49 0.86 7.15
CA ARG A 262 15.10 -0.40 6.47
C ARG A 262 15.67 -0.45 5.07
N SER A 263 15.93 -1.66 4.57
CA SER A 263 16.19 -1.83 3.16
C SER A 263 14.95 -1.45 2.34
N VAL A 264 15.13 -0.84 1.18
CA VAL A 264 14.02 -0.34 0.37
C VAL A 264 13.06 -1.46 -0.06
N PRO A 265 13.53 -2.67 -0.45
CA PRO A 265 12.62 -3.77 -0.76
C PRO A 265 11.75 -4.21 0.43
N LEU A 266 12.32 -4.20 1.65
CA LEU A 266 11.55 -4.48 2.86
C LEU A 266 10.49 -3.39 3.11
N LEU A 267 10.86 -2.12 2.97
CA LEU A 267 9.92 -1.01 3.08
C LEU A 267 8.80 -1.11 2.04
N ALA A 268 9.13 -1.43 0.79
CA ALA A 268 8.15 -1.66 -0.28
C ALA A 268 7.16 -2.78 0.09
N LYS A 269 7.68 -3.87 0.67
CA LYS A 269 6.87 -5.01 1.12
C LYS A 269 5.96 -4.65 2.29
N MET A 270 6.45 -3.91 3.27
CA MET A 270 5.68 -3.48 4.45
C MET A 270 4.51 -2.59 4.04
N LEU A 271 4.77 -1.58 3.20
CA LEU A 271 3.72 -0.69 2.67
C LEU A 271 2.70 -1.42 1.80
N ALA A 272 3.14 -2.33 0.95
CA ALA A 272 2.24 -3.16 0.14
C ALA A 272 1.38 -4.10 1.00
N THR A 273 1.92 -4.60 2.11
CA THR A 273 1.15 -5.41 3.06
C THR A 273 0.12 -4.55 3.79
N LEU A 274 0.51 -3.35 4.23
CA LEU A 274 -0.40 -2.42 4.87
C LEU A 274 -1.54 -2.01 3.93
N ASP A 275 -1.24 -1.75 2.63
CA ASP A 275 -2.27 -1.44 1.64
C ASP A 275 -3.20 -2.63 1.37
N ALA A 276 -2.71 -3.87 1.43
CA ALA A 276 -3.57 -5.05 1.30
C ALA A 276 -4.55 -5.21 2.48
N VAL A 277 -4.18 -4.73 3.68
CA VAL A 277 -5.03 -4.74 4.88
C VAL A 277 -5.95 -3.52 4.95
N ALA A 278 -5.50 -2.38 4.45
CA ALA A 278 -6.22 -1.11 4.40
C ALA A 278 -6.25 -0.55 2.95
N PRO A 279 -6.99 -1.17 2.02
CA PRO A 279 -6.90 -0.86 0.59
C PRO A 279 -7.21 0.59 0.26
N GLY A 280 -6.27 1.25 -0.43
CA GLY A 280 -6.41 2.64 -0.89
C GLY A 280 -6.33 3.71 0.22
N ARG A 281 -6.06 3.31 1.47
CA ARG A 281 -5.92 4.20 2.63
C ARG A 281 -4.48 4.41 3.07
N VAL A 282 -3.49 3.96 2.30
CA VAL A 282 -2.08 4.02 2.71
C VAL A 282 -1.35 5.15 2.01
N PHE A 283 -0.53 5.88 2.74
CA PHE A 283 0.47 6.79 2.20
C PHE A 283 1.85 6.50 2.79
N CYS A 284 2.89 6.85 2.04
CA CYS A 284 4.28 6.72 2.45
C CYS A 284 4.87 8.10 2.75
N GLY A 285 4.97 8.47 4.00
CA GLY A 285 5.83 9.59 4.40
C GLY A 285 7.30 9.14 4.42
N LEU A 286 8.17 9.80 3.68
CA LEU A 286 9.58 9.44 3.50
C LEU A 286 10.49 10.60 3.92
N GLY A 287 11.52 10.33 4.69
CA GLY A 287 12.48 11.32 5.17
C GLY A 287 13.93 10.85 5.09
N ALA A 288 14.86 11.78 5.14
CA ALA A 288 16.29 11.48 5.11
C ALA A 288 16.84 10.87 6.42
N GLY A 289 16.08 10.91 7.52
CA GLY A 289 16.60 10.63 8.84
C GLY A 289 17.49 11.77 9.39
N TRP A 290 17.58 11.87 10.70
CA TRP A 290 18.38 12.94 11.36
C TRP A 290 18.91 12.56 12.74
N PHE A 291 18.23 11.66 13.46
CA PHE A 291 18.53 11.33 14.85
C PHE A 291 19.56 10.21 14.92
N ASP A 292 20.84 10.57 14.97
CA ASP A 292 22.00 9.67 14.97
C ASP A 292 22.06 8.77 16.22
N ARG A 293 21.58 9.26 17.37
CA ARG A 293 21.56 8.53 18.63
C ARG A 293 20.78 7.21 18.54
N GLU A 294 19.62 7.20 17.89
CA GLU A 294 18.83 5.96 17.73
C GLU A 294 19.49 4.97 16.79
N HIS A 295 20.19 5.46 15.74
CA HIS A 295 20.97 4.62 14.84
C HIS A 295 22.08 3.91 15.59
N ALA A 296 22.82 4.62 16.43
CA ALA A 296 23.86 4.05 17.27
C ALA A 296 23.29 3.06 18.30
N ALA A 297 22.17 3.43 18.96
CA ALA A 297 21.56 2.59 19.99
C ALA A 297 21.01 1.27 19.47
N TYR A 298 20.51 1.23 18.21
CA TYR A 298 19.95 0.04 17.59
C TYR A 298 20.92 -0.66 16.62
N GLY A 299 22.18 -0.21 16.55
CA GLY A 299 23.17 -0.80 15.65
C GLY A 299 22.72 -0.77 14.18
N LEU A 300 22.01 0.30 13.80
CA LEU A 300 21.56 0.47 12.43
C LEU A 300 22.70 1.09 11.61
N PRO A 301 23.54 0.30 10.93
CA PRO A 301 24.29 0.83 9.81
C PRO A 301 23.25 1.26 8.81
N GLY A 302 23.36 2.41 8.21
CA GLY A 302 22.39 2.81 7.20
C GLY A 302 22.19 1.65 6.22
N THR A 303 21.00 1.03 6.22
CA THR A 303 20.69 -0.15 5.39
C THR A 303 20.80 0.14 3.89
N ALA A 304 20.85 1.42 3.51
CA ALA A 304 21.19 1.91 2.18
C ALA A 304 22.67 2.30 2.03
N PHE A 305 23.50 2.18 3.09
CA PHE A 305 24.87 2.68 3.13
C PHE A 305 25.82 1.60 3.67
N ALA A 306 27.01 1.51 3.11
CA ALA A 306 28.09 0.70 3.67
C ALA A 306 28.82 1.52 4.74
N GLY A 307 28.92 0.99 5.97
CA GLY A 307 29.72 1.56 7.05
C GLY A 307 28.97 1.75 8.37
N ASP A 308 29.72 1.83 9.49
CA ASP A 308 29.18 1.87 10.87
C ASP A 308 28.85 3.30 11.35
N ALA A 309 29.14 4.34 10.57
CA ALA A 309 28.88 5.72 10.92
C ALA A 309 27.54 6.20 10.34
N PHE A 310 26.84 7.06 11.11
CA PHE A 310 25.64 7.73 10.62
C PHE A 310 25.95 8.52 9.34
N PRO A 311 25.24 8.26 8.21
CA PRO A 311 25.61 8.80 6.92
C PRO A 311 25.47 10.32 6.88
N PRO A 312 26.35 11.04 6.13
CA PRO A 312 26.21 12.48 5.99
C PRO A 312 24.92 12.87 5.25
N ALA A 313 24.40 14.07 5.52
CA ALA A 313 23.12 14.54 4.98
C ALA A 313 23.02 14.41 3.45
N ARG A 314 24.11 14.63 2.71
CA ARG A 314 24.13 14.46 1.27
C ARG A 314 23.80 13.04 0.85
N ALA A 315 24.47 12.04 1.45
CA ALA A 315 24.25 10.64 1.14
C ALA A 315 22.81 10.19 1.52
N ARG A 316 22.29 10.68 2.65
CA ARG A 316 20.91 10.38 3.05
C ARG A 316 19.89 10.95 2.05
N LEU A 317 20.14 12.15 1.49
CA LEU A 317 19.28 12.72 0.46
C LEU A 317 19.43 12.01 -0.90
N ASP A 318 20.63 11.51 -1.24
CA ASP A 318 20.82 10.63 -2.41
C ASP A 318 19.95 9.36 -2.24
N ALA A 319 19.94 8.79 -1.03
CA ALA A 319 19.13 7.61 -0.72
C ALA A 319 17.63 7.89 -0.77
N VAL A 320 17.14 9.09 -0.42
CA VAL A 320 15.73 9.46 -0.61
C VAL A 320 15.36 9.43 -2.08
N GLU A 321 16.19 10.01 -2.95
CA GLU A 321 15.98 10.01 -4.41
C GLU A 321 15.93 8.57 -4.95
N GLU A 322 16.90 7.72 -4.58
CA GLU A 322 16.93 6.31 -4.98
C GLU A 322 15.70 5.55 -4.46
N THR A 323 15.34 5.75 -3.19
CA THR A 323 14.22 5.06 -2.55
C THR A 323 12.90 5.28 -3.28
N ILE A 324 12.59 6.50 -3.70
CA ILE A 324 11.36 6.79 -4.44
C ILE A 324 11.30 5.98 -5.74
N GLY A 325 12.39 5.94 -6.50
CA GLY A 325 12.47 5.17 -7.74
C GLY A 325 12.31 3.66 -7.51
N VAL A 326 12.99 3.14 -6.50
CA VAL A 326 12.94 1.71 -6.14
C VAL A 326 11.54 1.31 -5.63
N LEU A 327 10.90 2.10 -4.76
CA LEU A 327 9.53 1.83 -4.31
C LEU A 327 8.57 1.72 -5.48
N ARG A 328 8.60 2.69 -6.41
CA ARG A 328 7.76 2.67 -7.62
C ARG A 328 8.05 1.47 -8.53
N ALA A 329 9.32 1.07 -8.62
CA ALA A 329 9.70 -0.11 -9.37
C ALA A 329 9.14 -1.40 -8.75
N PHE A 330 9.23 -1.55 -7.41
CA PHE A 330 8.68 -2.71 -6.70
C PHE A 330 7.15 -2.79 -6.77
N TRP A 331 6.46 -1.64 -6.75
CA TRP A 331 4.99 -1.58 -6.85
C TRP A 331 4.47 -1.61 -8.29
N GLY A 332 5.34 -1.42 -9.27
CA GLY A 332 5.00 -1.42 -10.69
C GLY A 332 4.56 -2.79 -11.22
N ALA A 333 4.12 -2.81 -12.46
CA ALA A 333 3.72 -4.02 -13.14
C ALA A 333 4.93 -4.82 -13.65
N GLY A 334 4.87 -6.15 -13.45
CA GLY A 334 5.90 -7.09 -13.91
C GLY A 334 7.13 -7.09 -12.99
N THR A 335 8.10 -7.91 -13.38
CA THR A 335 9.40 -8.03 -12.72
C THR A 335 10.45 -7.41 -13.64
N LYS A 336 11.12 -6.35 -13.20
CA LYS A 336 12.12 -5.63 -13.97
C LYS A 336 13.32 -5.32 -13.11
N PRO A 337 14.54 -5.32 -13.65
CA PRO A 337 15.71 -4.82 -12.92
C PRO A 337 15.58 -3.31 -12.70
N HIS A 338 16.02 -2.84 -11.54
CA HIS A 338 16.11 -1.41 -11.21
C HIS A 338 17.33 -1.12 -10.33
N GLY A 339 18.24 -0.32 -10.81
CA GLY A 339 19.49 -0.03 -10.10
C GLY A 339 20.25 -1.31 -9.74
N ARG A 340 20.58 -1.49 -8.46
CA ARG A 340 21.26 -2.69 -7.94
C ARG A 340 20.35 -3.90 -7.72
N TYR A 341 19.05 -3.76 -7.93
CA TYR A 341 18.07 -4.83 -7.74
C TYR A 341 17.84 -5.52 -9.08
N PRO A 342 18.27 -6.81 -9.22
CA PRO A 342 18.09 -7.55 -10.47
C PRO A 342 16.64 -7.86 -10.76
N GLU A 343 15.80 -7.86 -9.71
CA GLU A 343 14.39 -8.18 -9.78
C GLU A 343 13.61 -7.28 -8.81
N THR A 344 12.65 -6.52 -9.34
CA THR A 344 11.77 -5.68 -8.52
C THR A 344 10.35 -6.24 -8.56
N THR A 345 10.03 -7.05 -7.57
CA THR A 345 8.72 -7.70 -7.47
C THR A 345 8.17 -7.59 -6.05
N CYS A 346 6.88 -7.23 -5.92
CA CYS A 346 6.21 -7.12 -4.63
C CYS A 346 4.80 -7.70 -4.69
N TYR A 347 4.54 -8.70 -3.87
CA TYR A 347 3.21 -9.30 -3.68
C TYR A 347 2.89 -9.39 -2.17
N PRO A 348 1.65 -9.01 -1.72
CA PRO A 348 0.58 -8.48 -2.57
C PRO A 348 1.03 -7.23 -3.32
N ARG A 349 0.50 -7.03 -4.54
CA ARG A 349 0.76 -5.78 -5.27
C ARG A 349 -0.15 -4.71 -4.73
N PRO A 350 0.40 -3.58 -4.27
CA PRO A 350 -0.43 -2.49 -3.74
C PRO A 350 -1.17 -1.74 -4.86
N GLY A 351 -2.20 -1.01 -4.46
CA GLY A 351 -2.73 0.10 -5.21
C GLY A 351 -1.76 1.28 -5.28
N PRO A 352 -2.19 2.42 -5.79
CA PRO A 352 -1.39 3.65 -5.77
C PRO A 352 -1.14 4.11 -4.34
N ILE A 353 0.10 4.02 -3.85
CA ILE A 353 0.52 4.55 -2.54
C ILE A 353 1.22 5.89 -2.78
N PRO A 354 0.63 7.03 -2.37
CA PRO A 354 1.28 8.33 -2.49
C PRO A 354 2.54 8.43 -1.62
N ILE A 355 3.61 9.00 -2.18
CA ILE A 355 4.86 9.25 -1.46
C ILE A 355 4.96 10.73 -1.13
N LEU A 356 5.02 11.06 0.17
CA LEU A 356 5.19 12.41 0.70
C LEU A 356 6.61 12.54 1.26
N VAL A 357 7.39 13.50 0.79
CA VAL A 357 8.75 13.71 1.31
C VAL A 357 8.72 14.76 2.41
N GLY A 358 9.16 14.37 3.61
CA GLY A 358 9.21 15.25 4.79
C GLY A 358 10.50 16.07 4.87
N GLY A 359 10.36 17.33 5.26
CA GLY A 359 11.46 18.26 5.53
C GLY A 359 11.43 19.53 4.67
N GLY A 360 12.21 20.54 5.10
CA GLY A 360 12.16 21.89 4.51
C GLY A 360 13.47 22.37 3.89
N GLY A 361 14.49 21.50 3.74
CA GLY A 361 15.76 21.86 3.10
C GLY A 361 15.61 22.01 1.58
N ARG A 362 16.42 22.91 0.97
CA ARG A 362 16.32 23.20 -0.47
C ARG A 362 16.33 21.93 -1.35
N ARG A 363 17.23 20.98 -1.08
CA ARG A 363 17.31 19.74 -1.85
C ARG A 363 16.11 18.83 -1.58
N THR A 364 15.65 18.75 -0.33
CA THR A 364 14.46 17.98 0.05
C THR A 364 13.22 18.49 -0.70
N LEU A 365 13.04 19.81 -0.76
CA LEU A 365 11.94 20.44 -1.51
C LEU A 365 12.02 20.14 -3.02
N ARG A 366 13.23 20.14 -3.60
CA ARG A 366 13.42 19.73 -4.99
C ARG A 366 13.01 18.26 -5.20
N ILE A 367 13.49 17.36 -4.37
CA ILE A 367 13.12 15.92 -4.44
C ILE A 367 11.60 15.75 -4.35
N ALA A 368 10.97 16.38 -3.38
CA ALA A 368 9.53 16.32 -3.18
C ALA A 368 8.76 16.81 -4.42
N ALA A 369 9.17 17.93 -4.97
CA ALA A 369 8.50 18.55 -6.12
C ALA A 369 8.72 17.80 -7.45
N THR A 370 9.87 17.13 -7.62
CA THR A 370 10.24 16.52 -8.92
C THR A 370 10.01 15.03 -8.98
N LEU A 371 10.12 14.30 -7.86
CA LEU A 371 10.12 12.84 -7.83
C LEU A 371 8.96 12.22 -7.01
N ALA A 372 8.49 12.91 -5.97
CA ALA A 372 7.44 12.38 -5.08
C ALA A 372 6.03 12.85 -5.50
N ASP A 373 5.01 12.44 -4.75
CA ASP A 373 3.62 12.83 -4.97
C ASP A 373 3.25 14.04 -4.12
N GLY A 374 4.19 14.55 -3.31
CA GLY A 374 4.01 15.76 -2.51
C GLY A 374 5.08 15.92 -1.45
N CYS A 375 4.85 16.91 -0.57
CA CYS A 375 5.73 17.23 0.55
C CYS A 375 4.97 17.27 1.88
N ASN A 376 5.72 17.09 2.97
CA ASN A 376 5.28 17.44 4.32
C ASN A 376 6.24 18.46 4.92
N LEU A 377 5.75 19.66 5.22
CA LEU A 377 6.51 20.79 5.70
C LEU A 377 6.23 21.05 7.18
N PRO A 378 7.22 21.40 8.00
CA PRO A 378 6.94 21.89 9.35
C PRO A 378 6.28 23.28 9.30
N SER A 379 5.26 23.47 10.15
CA SER A 379 4.61 24.77 10.34
C SER A 379 5.51 25.71 11.16
N THR A 380 6.46 26.32 10.49
CA THR A 380 7.46 27.22 11.08
C THR A 380 7.38 28.59 10.42
N ALA A 381 7.97 29.62 11.05
CA ALA A 381 7.94 30.99 10.57
C ALA A 381 8.46 31.18 9.12
N ASP A 382 9.21 30.22 8.59
CA ASP A 382 9.72 30.23 7.21
C ASP A 382 8.90 29.36 6.22
N LEU A 383 7.67 29.00 6.58
CA LEU A 383 6.78 28.16 5.76
C LEU A 383 6.57 28.75 4.37
N ASP A 384 6.27 30.07 4.26
CA ASP A 384 6.05 30.74 2.98
C ASP A 384 7.26 30.65 2.04
N ARG A 385 8.46 30.80 2.60
CA ARG A 385 9.71 30.66 1.85
C ARG A 385 9.87 29.22 1.32
N LYS A 386 9.54 28.21 2.15
CA LYS A 386 9.60 26.79 1.75
C LYS A 386 8.57 26.47 0.66
N LEU A 387 7.37 27.00 0.77
CA LEU A 387 6.30 26.85 -0.24
C LEU A 387 6.71 27.49 -1.57
N THR A 388 7.24 28.70 -1.54
CA THR A 388 7.74 29.39 -2.74
C THR A 388 8.82 28.56 -3.43
N ALA A 389 9.77 28.01 -2.66
CA ALA A 389 10.83 27.16 -3.22
C ALA A 389 10.28 25.84 -3.78
N PHE A 390 9.33 25.20 -3.09
CA PHE A 390 8.68 23.96 -3.57
C PHE A 390 7.96 24.20 -4.91
N ARG A 391 7.16 25.27 -4.99
CA ARG A 391 6.43 25.65 -6.21
C ARG A 391 7.36 25.98 -7.38
N ALA A 392 8.46 26.68 -7.10
CA ALA A 392 9.46 26.96 -8.11
C ALA A 392 10.13 25.69 -8.66
N HIS A 393 10.40 24.70 -7.79
CA HIS A 393 10.94 23.41 -8.23
C HIS A 393 9.91 22.60 -9.03
N ALA A 394 8.64 22.60 -8.65
CA ALA A 394 7.57 21.94 -9.40
C ALA A 394 7.42 22.56 -10.81
N ALA A 395 7.36 23.88 -10.88
CA ALA A 395 7.27 24.61 -12.14
C ALA A 395 8.47 24.34 -13.07
N ALA A 396 9.68 24.36 -12.50
CA ALA A 396 10.91 24.05 -13.27
C ALA A 396 10.95 22.61 -13.80
N ALA A 397 10.25 21.69 -13.13
CA ALA A 397 10.10 20.28 -13.55
C ALA A 397 8.88 20.05 -14.46
N GLY A 398 8.11 21.08 -14.78
CA GLY A 398 6.88 20.97 -15.58
C GLY A 398 5.77 20.19 -14.88
N ARG A 399 5.78 20.12 -13.54
CA ARG A 399 4.75 19.39 -12.78
C ARG A 399 3.64 20.34 -12.30
N PRO A 400 2.38 20.05 -12.67
CA PRO A 400 1.23 20.80 -12.20
C PRO A 400 1.10 20.72 -10.67
N LEU A 401 0.77 21.84 -10.02
CA LEU A 401 0.66 21.88 -8.56
C LEU A 401 -0.58 21.14 -8.05
N ASP A 402 -1.60 20.96 -8.86
CA ASP A 402 -2.82 20.20 -8.55
C ASP A 402 -2.60 18.68 -8.52
N GLU A 403 -1.49 18.20 -9.11
CA GLU A 403 -1.02 16.82 -8.99
C GLU A 403 -0.20 16.56 -7.72
N LEU A 404 0.23 17.63 -7.04
CA LEU A 404 1.11 17.56 -5.89
C LEU A 404 0.37 17.82 -4.58
N ARG A 405 0.50 16.91 -3.63
CA ARG A 405 -0.02 17.07 -2.27
C ARG A 405 0.93 17.97 -1.47
N ILE A 406 0.42 19.08 -0.95
CA ILE A 406 1.18 19.98 -0.07
C ILE A 406 0.62 19.82 1.33
N THR A 407 1.35 19.15 2.21
CA THR A 407 0.92 18.89 3.57
C THR A 407 1.81 19.61 4.58
N VAL A 408 1.26 19.94 5.73
CA VAL A 408 1.96 20.65 6.81
C VAL A 408 1.83 19.85 8.10
N LEU A 409 2.93 19.72 8.84
CA LEU A 409 2.92 19.26 10.22
C LEU A 409 2.83 20.48 11.13
N ASP A 410 1.76 20.54 11.89
CA ASP A 410 1.49 21.59 12.88
C ASP A 410 1.44 21.00 14.29
N VAL A 411 2.00 21.71 15.25
CA VAL A 411 2.04 21.30 16.66
C VAL A 411 1.39 22.40 17.51
N PRO A 412 0.05 22.56 17.41
CA PRO A 412 -0.65 23.66 18.05
C PRO A 412 -0.87 23.42 19.54
N ILE A 413 -0.99 24.51 20.28
CA ILE A 413 -1.64 24.53 21.61
C ILE A 413 -3.06 25.06 21.41
N VAL A 414 -4.04 24.23 21.68
CA VAL A 414 -5.47 24.57 21.56
C VAL A 414 -6.09 24.55 22.95
N GLY A 415 -6.65 25.65 23.39
CA GLY A 415 -7.41 25.77 24.65
C GLY A 415 -8.80 26.32 24.35
N ALA A 416 -9.82 25.93 25.12
CA ALA A 416 -11.20 26.37 24.95
C ALA A 416 -11.36 27.91 25.10
N ASP A 417 -10.53 28.50 25.90
CA ASP A 417 -10.51 29.95 26.16
C ASP A 417 -9.05 30.46 26.37
N PRO A 418 -8.83 31.80 26.42
CA PRO A 418 -7.48 32.35 26.61
C PRO A 418 -6.80 31.93 27.90
N ASP A 419 -7.53 31.69 28.98
CA ASP A 419 -6.96 31.27 30.26
C ASP A 419 -6.47 29.84 30.20
N GLU A 420 -7.21 28.96 29.52
CA GLU A 420 -6.75 27.61 29.28
C GLU A 420 -5.55 27.56 28.33
N VAL A 421 -5.53 28.36 27.28
CA VAL A 421 -4.37 28.51 26.41
C VAL A 421 -3.13 28.92 27.24
N ALA A 422 -3.26 29.89 28.12
CA ALA A 422 -2.16 30.32 28.99
C ALA A 422 -1.69 29.19 29.91
N ARG A 423 -2.61 28.43 30.52
CA ARG A 423 -2.29 27.28 31.38
C ARG A 423 -1.56 26.17 30.60
N LEU A 424 -2.00 25.87 29.39
CA LEU A 424 -1.38 24.85 28.54
C LEU A 424 0.03 25.30 28.10
N VAL A 425 0.20 26.55 27.71
CA VAL A 425 1.54 27.13 27.41
C VAL A 425 2.47 26.96 28.60
N GLU A 426 2.06 27.39 29.80
CA GLU A 426 2.89 27.28 31.01
C GLU A 426 3.25 25.81 31.34
N ARG A 427 2.31 24.87 31.12
CA ARG A 427 2.53 23.44 31.38
C ARG A 427 3.56 22.82 30.42
N HIS A 428 3.56 23.22 29.17
CA HIS A 428 4.31 22.52 28.09
C HIS A 428 5.59 23.26 27.67
N ARG A 429 5.75 24.56 27.97
CA ARG A 429 6.91 25.37 27.53
C ARG A 429 8.27 24.93 28.06
N GLY A 430 8.32 24.14 29.09
CA GLY A 430 9.58 23.75 29.73
C GLY A 430 10.43 24.99 30.14
N ARG A 431 11.64 25.09 29.59
CA ARG A 431 12.56 26.21 29.82
C ARG A 431 12.37 27.39 28.84
N SER A 432 11.51 27.27 27.86
CA SER A 432 11.25 28.32 26.88
C SER A 432 10.48 29.48 27.50
N LYS A 433 10.69 30.71 26.99
CA LYS A 433 9.85 31.84 27.36
C LYS A 433 8.43 31.61 26.88
N ALA A 434 7.41 31.89 27.69
CA ALA A 434 6.00 31.63 27.40
C ALA A 434 5.56 32.19 26.04
N GLY A 435 5.84 33.47 25.75
CA GLY A 435 5.47 34.09 24.49
C GLY A 435 6.18 33.48 23.28
N ALA A 436 7.45 33.07 23.40
CA ALA A 436 8.18 32.40 22.32
C ALA A 436 7.62 30.99 22.07
N TYR A 437 7.28 30.25 23.10
CA TYR A 437 6.66 28.93 23.00
C TYR A 437 5.26 29.04 22.41
N ALA A 438 4.45 29.97 22.90
CA ALA A 438 3.10 30.21 22.35
C ALA A 438 3.14 30.54 20.85
N ALA A 439 4.08 31.41 20.44
CA ALA A 439 4.24 31.75 19.03
C ALA A 439 4.71 30.53 18.16
N ALA A 440 5.66 29.75 18.66
CA ALA A 440 6.17 28.57 17.96
C ALA A 440 5.12 27.46 17.81
N HIS A 441 4.18 27.36 18.75
CA HIS A 441 3.09 26.39 18.77
C HIS A 441 1.73 27.00 18.43
N HIS A 442 1.71 28.16 17.82
CA HIS A 442 0.47 28.84 17.38
C HIS A 442 -0.64 28.80 18.45
N ALA A 443 -0.28 29.02 19.74
CA ALA A 443 -1.22 28.82 20.84
C ALA A 443 -2.43 29.73 20.70
N GLY A 444 -3.65 29.16 20.77
CA GLY A 444 -4.88 29.91 20.55
C GLY A 444 -6.14 29.10 20.83
N THR A 445 -7.27 29.78 20.74
CA THR A 445 -8.61 29.18 20.83
C THR A 445 -8.98 28.47 19.53
N PRO A 446 -10.03 27.61 19.51
CA PRO A 446 -10.51 26.97 18.29
C PRO A 446 -10.78 27.96 17.14
N ASP A 447 -11.41 29.09 17.40
CA ASP A 447 -11.69 30.12 16.38
C ASP A 447 -10.42 30.72 15.77
N ALA A 448 -9.39 30.97 16.60
CA ALA A 448 -8.09 31.43 16.12
C ALA A 448 -7.42 30.40 15.19
N HIS A 449 -7.54 29.10 15.53
CA HIS A 449 -7.03 28.02 14.68
C HIS A 449 -7.83 27.87 13.39
N VAL A 450 -9.15 27.98 13.41
CA VAL A 450 -9.99 27.98 12.21
C VAL A 450 -9.57 29.11 11.27
N ALA A 451 -9.37 30.33 11.80
CA ALA A 451 -8.93 31.47 11.00
C ALA A 451 -7.56 31.22 10.36
N ARG A 452 -6.59 30.68 11.12
CA ARG A 452 -5.24 30.36 10.65
C ARG A 452 -5.27 29.23 9.60
N TYR A 453 -6.04 28.19 9.81
CA TYR A 453 -6.12 27.07 8.86
C TYR A 453 -6.83 27.48 7.56
N ARG A 454 -7.74 28.45 7.57
CA ARG A 454 -8.29 29.06 6.33
C ARG A 454 -7.17 29.75 5.52
N GLN A 455 -6.26 30.45 6.17
CA GLN A 455 -5.10 31.03 5.48
C GLN A 455 -4.20 29.95 4.85
N LEU A 456 -3.97 28.82 5.54
CA LEU A 456 -3.23 27.70 4.96
C LEU A 456 -3.97 27.09 3.75
N ALA A 457 -5.29 26.97 3.81
CA ALA A 457 -6.11 26.52 2.69
C ALA A 457 -5.99 27.46 1.47
N GLU A 458 -6.06 28.77 1.69
CA GLU A 458 -5.87 29.81 0.66
C GLU A 458 -4.46 29.74 0.06
N GLN A 459 -3.46 29.39 0.84
CA GLN A 459 -2.13 29.10 0.39
C GLN A 459 -2.00 27.75 -0.33
N GLY A 460 -3.09 27.01 -0.55
CA GLY A 460 -3.13 25.77 -1.31
C GLY A 460 -2.56 24.55 -0.58
N MET A 461 -2.66 24.52 0.77
CA MET A 461 -2.40 23.30 1.53
C MET A 461 -3.52 22.29 1.33
N ASP A 462 -3.16 21.01 1.19
CA ASP A 462 -4.12 19.90 1.05
C ASP A 462 -4.49 19.31 2.40
N THR A 463 -3.50 19.15 3.29
CA THR A 463 -3.71 18.49 4.58
C THR A 463 -2.81 19.12 5.65
N VAL A 464 -3.40 19.40 6.80
CA VAL A 464 -2.66 19.75 8.02
C VAL A 464 -2.64 18.52 8.92
N PHE A 465 -1.46 17.98 9.17
CA PHE A 465 -1.24 16.99 10.21
C PHE A 465 -1.05 17.70 11.55
N VAL A 466 -1.98 17.48 12.47
CA VAL A 466 -1.97 18.07 13.80
C VAL A 466 -1.33 17.09 14.77
N SER A 467 -0.30 17.51 15.48
CA SER A 467 0.32 16.78 16.58
C SER A 467 0.11 17.53 17.87
N LEU A 468 -0.65 16.96 18.79
CA LEU A 468 -1.00 17.61 20.06
C LEU A 468 0.05 17.32 21.13
N PRO A 469 0.73 18.34 21.71
CA PRO A 469 1.65 18.13 22.83
C PRO A 469 0.98 17.59 24.09
N ASN A 470 -0.32 17.83 24.23
CA ASN A 470 -1.14 17.40 25.37
C ASN A 470 -2.00 16.17 25.09
N LEU A 471 -1.72 15.40 24.04
CA LEU A 471 -2.49 14.21 23.70
C LEU A 471 -2.39 13.17 24.84
N ALA A 472 -3.40 13.08 25.65
CA ALA A 472 -3.51 12.11 26.73
C ALA A 472 -4.43 10.93 26.36
N GLY A 473 -5.38 11.15 25.46
CA GLY A 473 -6.35 10.15 25.02
C GLY A 473 -7.36 10.71 24.01
N PRO A 474 -8.47 10.03 23.80
CA PRO A 474 -9.48 10.42 22.82
C PRO A 474 -10.11 11.79 23.07
N ALA A 475 -10.26 12.20 24.32
CA ALA A 475 -10.88 13.49 24.65
C ALA A 475 -10.19 14.70 23.99
N GLN A 476 -8.84 14.71 23.93
CA GLN A 476 -8.11 15.78 23.25
C GLN A 476 -8.29 15.74 21.73
N VAL A 477 -8.61 14.60 21.16
CA VAL A 477 -8.96 14.48 19.74
C VAL A 477 -10.35 15.06 19.48
N ASP A 478 -11.30 14.78 20.38
CA ASP A 478 -12.69 15.30 20.30
C ASP A 478 -12.71 16.83 20.41
N GLU A 479 -11.82 17.45 21.20
CA GLU A 479 -11.67 18.91 21.29
C GLU A 479 -11.35 19.56 19.93
N LEU A 480 -10.73 18.82 19.00
CA LEU A 480 -10.45 19.32 17.64
C LEU A 480 -11.61 19.12 16.66
N ALA A 481 -12.66 18.39 17.02
CA ALA A 481 -13.74 18.04 16.12
C ALA A 481 -14.45 19.29 15.53
N GLY A 482 -14.63 20.35 16.34
CA GLY A 482 -15.18 21.63 15.90
C GLY A 482 -14.32 22.34 14.85
N ILE A 483 -12.99 22.29 15.03
CA ILE A 483 -12.03 22.85 14.06
C ILE A 483 -12.09 22.05 12.74
N VAL A 484 -12.06 20.72 12.80
CA VAL A 484 -12.13 19.85 11.63
C VAL A 484 -13.46 20.04 10.88
N ALA A 485 -14.57 20.15 11.60
CA ALA A 485 -15.90 20.35 11.02
C ALA A 485 -16.05 21.67 10.24
N ALA A 486 -15.30 22.70 10.62
CA ALA A 486 -15.35 24.00 9.94
C ALA A 486 -14.78 23.99 8.50
N PHE A 487 -14.23 22.84 8.04
CA PHE A 487 -13.62 22.65 6.72
C PHE A 487 -14.25 21.50 5.89
N ARG A 488 -15.34 20.94 6.39
CA ARG A 488 -16.13 19.89 5.70
C ARG A 488 -17.12 20.44 4.69
#